data_cc9a3684dbb8131d4e892361a94f8de1
#
_entry.id   cc9a3684dbb8131d4e892361a94f8de1
#
_cell.length_a   1.000
_cell.length_b   1.000
_cell.length_c   1.000
_cell.angle_alpha   90.00
_cell.angle_beta   90.00
_cell.angle_gamma   90.00
#
_symmetry.space_group_name_H-M   'P 1'
#
loop_
_entity.id
_entity.type
_entity.pdbx_description
1 polymer ?
#
loop_
_entity_poly.entity_id
_entity_poly.type
_entity_poly.pdbx_seq_one_letter_code
_entity_poly.pdbx_strand_id
1 'polypeptide(L)'
;MDILISSNLERLLFDLSGENDVEVKGYMDQLSKEGCYEVSDAIKAALKERYWGGYCGEEDTAKTIAAYNTKYGYLIDTHTAVAVNVMEQYRAETGDETTTVFVSTASPYKFCNHVLSAIGEEPKADGVELLDQLHEVSGVTVPRRLAALKGKNRRFDLTAEKQDMEKVVLDFLK
;
A
#
# COMPACT_ATOMS: atom_id res chain seq x y z
N MET A 1 -1.48 1.29 -6.27
CA MET A 1 -2.20 2.31 -5.47
C MET A 1 -1.31 3.52 -5.34
N ASP A 2 -1.74 4.62 -5.87
CA ASP A 2 -1.00 5.88 -5.80
C ASP A 2 -1.50 6.70 -4.62
N ILE A 3 -0.57 7.19 -3.81
CA ILE A 3 -0.88 8.04 -2.65
C ILE A 3 -0.52 9.47 -3.04
N LEU A 4 -1.55 10.32 -3.19
CA LEU A 4 -1.38 11.73 -3.57
C LEU A 4 -0.63 12.53 -2.51
N ILE A 5 -0.93 12.30 -1.23
CA ILE A 5 -0.29 12.99 -0.11
C ILE A 5 0.16 11.92 0.88
N SER A 6 1.47 11.77 1.03
CA SER A 6 2.07 10.76 1.90
C SER A 6 2.60 11.38 3.18
N SER A 7 1.92 11.15 4.30
CA SER A 7 2.41 11.58 5.62
C SER A 7 3.70 10.87 6.05
N ASN A 8 4.00 9.71 5.47
CA ASN A 8 5.29 9.04 5.71
C ASN A 8 6.43 9.81 5.05
N LEU A 9 6.24 10.28 3.81
CA LEU A 9 7.22 11.10 3.12
C LEU A 9 7.40 12.46 3.81
N GLU A 10 6.31 13.08 4.26
CA GLU A 10 6.36 14.34 5.02
C GLU A 10 7.24 14.21 6.28
N ARG A 11 7.08 13.13 7.05
CA ARG A 11 7.93 12.85 8.22
C ARG A 11 9.39 12.62 7.86
N LEU A 12 9.66 11.94 6.76
CA LEU A 12 11.02 11.74 6.27
C LEU A 12 11.66 13.07 5.87
N LEU A 13 10.93 13.95 5.18
CA LEU A 13 11.42 15.28 4.82
C LEU A 13 11.69 16.14 6.07
N PHE A 14 10.85 16.02 7.08
CA PHE A 14 11.06 16.69 8.37
C PHE A 14 12.36 16.23 9.04
N ASP A 15 12.59 14.93 9.12
CA ASP A 15 13.84 14.36 9.66
C ASP A 15 15.07 14.82 8.84
N LEU A 16 15.02 14.72 7.51
CA LEU A 16 16.12 15.08 6.62
C LEU A 16 16.41 16.59 6.55
N SER A 17 15.43 17.43 6.87
CA SER A 17 15.61 18.89 6.96
C SER A 17 16.23 19.34 8.30
N GLY A 18 16.51 18.41 9.22
CA GLY A 18 16.95 18.73 10.56
C GLY A 18 15.81 19.26 11.43
N GLU A 19 14.61 18.70 11.28
CA GLU A 19 13.40 19.05 11.99
C GLU A 19 12.90 20.49 11.70
N ASN A 20 13.12 20.96 10.46
CA ASN A 20 12.72 22.28 10.01
C ASN A 20 11.24 22.28 9.58
N ASP A 21 10.34 22.62 10.49
CA ASP A 21 8.90 22.67 10.27
C ASP A 21 8.49 23.73 9.23
N VAL A 22 9.19 24.85 9.18
CA VAL A 22 8.92 25.93 8.23
C VAL A 22 9.20 25.49 6.81
N GLU A 23 10.32 24.78 6.57
CA GLU A 23 10.70 24.24 5.26
C GLU A 23 9.69 23.20 4.80
N VAL A 24 9.35 22.23 5.65
CA VAL A 24 8.38 21.17 5.33
C VAL A 24 6.99 21.73 5.09
N LYS A 25 6.56 22.68 5.93
CA LYS A 25 5.29 23.39 5.69
C LYS A 25 5.28 24.07 4.32
N GLY A 26 6.38 24.68 3.91
CA GLY A 26 6.53 25.32 2.59
C GLY A 26 6.30 24.31 1.45
N TYR A 27 6.84 23.09 1.55
CA TYR A 27 6.61 22.03 0.57
C TYR A 27 5.13 21.59 0.53
N MET A 28 4.47 21.44 1.68
CA MET A 28 3.06 21.06 1.74
C MET A 28 2.14 22.17 1.22
N ASP A 29 2.46 23.43 1.49
CA ASP A 29 1.73 24.58 0.94
C ASP A 29 1.88 24.65 -0.59
N GLN A 30 3.06 24.37 -1.12
CA GLN A 30 3.34 24.27 -2.56
C GLN A 30 2.53 23.13 -3.19
N LEU A 31 2.60 21.93 -2.60
CA LEU A 31 1.82 20.77 -3.05
C LEU A 31 0.31 21.09 -3.13
N SER A 32 -0.22 21.77 -2.12
CA SER A 32 -1.64 22.15 -2.07
C SER A 32 -2.04 23.15 -3.14
N LYS A 33 -1.16 24.09 -3.50
CA LYS A 33 -1.45 25.20 -4.43
C LYS A 33 -1.15 24.84 -5.90
N GLU A 34 -0.04 24.13 -6.09
CA GLU A 34 0.57 23.90 -7.41
C GLU A 34 0.51 22.43 -7.86
N GLY A 35 0.13 21.51 -6.94
CA GLY A 35 0.10 20.07 -7.20
C GLY A 35 1.46 19.40 -7.20
N CYS A 36 2.54 20.12 -6.94
CA CYS A 36 3.91 19.62 -6.88
C CYS A 36 4.76 20.48 -5.93
N TYR A 37 5.90 19.96 -5.54
CA TYR A 37 6.95 20.70 -4.85
C TYR A 37 8.32 20.14 -5.19
N GLU A 38 9.36 20.91 -4.96
CA GLU A 38 10.74 20.49 -5.13
C GLU A 38 11.50 20.69 -3.82
N VAL A 39 12.14 19.60 -3.34
CA VAL A 39 12.93 19.66 -2.11
C VAL A 39 14.29 20.28 -2.35
N SER A 40 14.90 20.82 -1.29
CA SER A 40 16.24 21.43 -1.34
C SER A 40 17.32 20.43 -1.80
N ASP A 41 18.41 20.94 -2.35
CA ASP A 41 19.54 20.11 -2.80
C ASP A 41 20.17 19.33 -1.65
N ALA A 42 20.14 19.85 -0.43
CA ALA A 42 20.59 19.16 0.76
C ALA A 42 19.73 17.91 1.06
N ILE A 43 18.41 18.03 0.98
CA ILE A 43 17.50 16.88 1.14
C ILE A 43 17.67 15.90 -0.02
N LYS A 44 17.83 16.37 -1.26
CA LYS A 44 18.09 15.48 -2.41
C LYS A 44 19.36 14.66 -2.23
N ALA A 45 20.43 15.29 -1.72
CA ALA A 45 21.70 14.61 -1.43
C ALA A 45 21.53 13.55 -0.33
N ALA A 46 20.86 13.88 0.78
CA ALA A 46 20.60 12.96 1.88
C ALA A 46 19.71 11.77 1.45
N LEU A 47 18.73 12.02 0.59
CA LEU A 47 17.90 10.95 0.00
C LEU A 47 18.75 9.99 -0.84
N LYS A 48 19.61 10.52 -1.72
CA LYS A 48 20.47 9.69 -2.59
C LYS A 48 21.47 8.83 -1.81
N GLU A 49 21.93 9.30 -0.67
CA GLU A 49 22.88 8.60 0.18
C GLU A 49 22.25 7.38 0.89
N ARG A 50 20.98 7.48 1.27
CA ARG A 50 20.32 6.52 2.18
C ARG A 50 19.16 5.74 1.59
N TYR A 51 18.59 6.23 0.50
CA TYR A 51 17.37 5.69 -0.07
C TYR A 51 17.52 5.45 -1.57
N TRP A 52 16.89 4.40 -2.02
CA TRP A 52 16.67 4.14 -3.43
C TRP A 52 15.17 4.05 -3.68
N GLY A 53 14.69 4.66 -4.74
CA GLY A 53 13.28 4.70 -5.10
C GLY A 53 13.01 4.05 -6.44
N GLY A 54 11.90 3.32 -6.53
CA GLY A 54 11.43 2.73 -7.77
C GLY A 54 9.91 2.67 -7.81
N TYR A 55 9.39 2.16 -8.89
CA TYR A 55 7.95 1.93 -9.06
C TYR A 55 7.69 0.56 -9.70
N CYS A 56 6.49 0.05 -9.51
CA CYS A 56 6.03 -1.21 -10.07
C CYS A 56 4.60 -1.05 -10.57
N GLY A 57 4.36 -1.38 -11.83
CA GLY A 57 3.02 -1.36 -12.42
C GLY A 57 2.16 -2.55 -12.01
N GLU A 58 0.87 -2.52 -12.35
CA GLU A 58 -0.09 -3.57 -11.97
C GLU A 58 0.30 -4.94 -12.53
N GLU A 59 0.75 -5.00 -13.78
CA GLU A 59 1.18 -6.26 -14.43
C GLU A 59 2.39 -6.87 -13.71
N ASP A 60 3.39 -6.07 -13.40
CA ASP A 60 4.59 -6.54 -12.71
C ASP A 60 4.31 -6.88 -11.24
N THR A 61 3.39 -6.17 -10.61
CA THR A 61 2.87 -6.54 -9.28
C THR A 61 2.26 -7.95 -9.31
N ALA A 62 1.38 -8.23 -10.27
CA ALA A 62 0.76 -9.54 -10.42
C ALA A 62 1.80 -10.64 -10.71
N LYS A 63 2.75 -10.40 -11.63
CA LYS A 63 3.85 -11.33 -11.91
C LYS A 63 4.69 -11.62 -10.67
N THR A 64 4.96 -10.61 -9.85
CA THR A 64 5.74 -10.76 -8.63
C THR A 64 5.00 -11.62 -7.59
N ILE A 65 3.69 -11.42 -7.40
CA ILE A 65 2.86 -12.28 -6.55
C ILE A 65 2.91 -13.73 -7.02
N ALA A 66 2.67 -13.97 -8.32
CA ALA A 66 2.70 -15.30 -8.92
C ALA A 66 4.07 -15.98 -8.73
N ALA A 67 5.16 -15.26 -9.00
CA ALA A 67 6.52 -15.76 -8.89
C ALA A 67 6.87 -16.18 -7.46
N TYR A 68 6.53 -15.36 -6.47
CA TYR A 68 6.81 -15.67 -5.06
C TYR A 68 5.95 -16.82 -4.54
N ASN A 69 4.67 -16.87 -4.93
CA ASN A 69 3.80 -17.99 -4.61
C ASN A 69 4.35 -19.29 -5.19
N THR A 70 4.75 -19.30 -6.47
CA THR A 70 5.26 -20.51 -7.16
C THR A 70 6.63 -20.94 -6.65
N LYS A 71 7.56 -19.98 -6.48
CA LYS A 71 8.95 -20.28 -6.15
C LYS A 71 9.17 -20.63 -4.69
N TYR A 72 8.44 -19.95 -3.80
CA TYR A 72 8.67 -20.03 -2.36
C TYR A 72 7.47 -20.57 -1.58
N GLY A 73 6.33 -20.80 -2.22
CA GLY A 73 5.08 -21.15 -1.54
C GLY A 73 4.62 -20.03 -0.59
N TYR A 74 5.04 -18.80 -0.84
CA TYR A 74 4.77 -17.66 0.04
C TYR A 74 3.90 -16.63 -0.66
N LEU A 75 2.66 -16.52 -0.22
CA LEU A 75 1.70 -15.59 -0.77
C LEU A 75 1.89 -14.20 -0.19
N ILE A 76 2.26 -13.25 -1.02
CA ILE A 76 2.42 -11.83 -0.64
C ILE A 76 1.22 -11.00 -1.11
N ASP A 77 0.96 -9.90 -0.40
CA ASP A 77 -0.04 -8.91 -0.81
C ASP A 77 0.52 -7.96 -1.88
N THR A 78 -0.37 -7.19 -2.50
CA THR A 78 -0.01 -6.27 -3.60
C THR A 78 1.02 -5.21 -3.20
N HIS A 79 0.99 -4.70 -1.97
CA HIS A 79 1.96 -3.70 -1.50
C HIS A 79 3.33 -4.31 -1.24
N THR A 80 3.36 -5.50 -0.63
CA THR A 80 4.61 -6.26 -0.45
C THR A 80 5.21 -6.64 -1.80
N ALA A 81 4.38 -7.00 -2.79
CA ALA A 81 4.84 -7.30 -4.14
C ALA A 81 5.54 -6.12 -4.81
N VAL A 82 5.01 -4.90 -4.66
CA VAL A 82 5.67 -3.68 -5.13
C VAL A 82 7.04 -3.52 -4.46
N ALA A 83 7.13 -3.67 -3.14
CA ALA A 83 8.40 -3.54 -2.43
C ALA A 83 9.42 -4.59 -2.88
N VAL A 84 8.98 -5.83 -3.11
CA VAL A 84 9.82 -6.92 -3.62
C VAL A 84 10.33 -6.61 -5.03
N ASN A 85 9.44 -6.20 -5.93
CA ASN A 85 9.80 -5.87 -7.30
C ASN A 85 10.80 -4.71 -7.38
N VAL A 86 10.57 -3.66 -6.59
CA VAL A 86 11.48 -2.51 -6.50
C VAL A 86 12.84 -2.91 -5.94
N MET A 87 12.90 -3.81 -4.96
CA MET A 87 14.16 -4.36 -4.47
C MET A 87 14.90 -5.18 -5.55
N GLU A 88 14.19 -5.94 -6.36
CA GLU A 88 14.79 -6.69 -7.47
C GLU A 88 15.37 -5.75 -8.53
N GLN A 89 14.70 -4.63 -8.84
CA GLN A 89 15.22 -3.56 -9.69
C GLN A 89 16.50 -2.96 -9.10
N TYR A 90 16.50 -2.63 -7.81
CA TYR A 90 17.67 -2.11 -7.11
C TYR A 90 18.88 -3.06 -7.22
N ARG A 91 18.66 -4.35 -6.96
CA ARG A 91 19.72 -5.37 -7.07
C ARG A 91 20.24 -5.53 -8.49
N ALA A 92 19.36 -5.48 -9.48
CA ALA A 92 19.76 -5.55 -10.88
C ALA A 92 20.61 -4.35 -11.31
N GLU A 93 20.33 -3.17 -10.76
CA GLU A 93 21.06 -1.94 -11.07
C GLU A 93 22.39 -1.84 -10.33
N THR A 94 22.42 -2.21 -9.04
CA THR A 94 23.57 -1.95 -8.15
C THR A 94 24.47 -3.16 -7.94
N GLY A 95 23.95 -4.38 -8.14
CA GLY A 95 24.63 -5.61 -7.76
C GLY A 95 24.70 -5.86 -6.25
N ASP A 96 23.98 -5.09 -5.45
CA ASP A 96 23.97 -5.23 -3.99
C ASP A 96 23.15 -6.46 -3.57
N GLU A 97 23.80 -7.43 -2.95
CA GLU A 97 23.19 -8.67 -2.43
C GLU A 97 22.96 -8.65 -0.92
N THR A 98 23.06 -7.49 -0.28
CA THR A 98 22.82 -7.36 1.17
C THR A 98 21.45 -7.94 1.54
N THR A 99 21.40 -8.63 2.68
CA THR A 99 20.16 -9.20 3.20
C THR A 99 19.09 -8.13 3.35
N THR A 100 17.96 -8.33 2.68
CA THR A 100 16.86 -7.36 2.66
C THR A 100 15.72 -7.84 3.55
N VAL A 101 15.14 -6.94 4.33
CA VAL A 101 13.95 -7.16 5.14
C VAL A 101 12.78 -6.40 4.53
N PHE A 102 11.73 -7.12 4.15
CA PHE A 102 10.49 -6.51 3.67
C PHE A 102 9.52 -6.24 4.82
N VAL A 103 9.10 -4.99 4.95
CA VAL A 103 8.06 -4.62 5.91
C VAL A 103 6.70 -4.84 5.25
N SER A 104 6.12 -6.02 5.47
CA SER A 104 4.80 -6.38 4.96
C SER A 104 3.71 -5.80 5.87
N THR A 105 3.06 -4.74 5.42
CA THR A 105 2.09 -3.96 6.20
C THR A 105 0.64 -4.35 5.97
N ALA A 106 0.39 -5.24 5.02
CA ALA A 106 -0.95 -5.71 4.66
C ALA A 106 -0.99 -7.24 4.56
N SER A 107 -2.18 -7.78 4.44
CA SER A 107 -2.42 -9.21 4.22
C SER A 107 -2.95 -9.44 2.81
N PRO A 108 -2.59 -10.53 2.12
CA PRO A 108 -3.18 -10.94 0.84
C PRO A 108 -4.71 -10.96 0.89
N TYR A 109 -5.27 -11.30 2.04
CA TYR A 109 -6.70 -11.34 2.26
C TYR A 109 -7.44 -9.99 2.21
N LYS A 110 -6.71 -8.86 2.24
CA LYS A 110 -7.29 -7.54 1.99
C LYS A 110 -7.53 -7.25 0.51
N PHE A 111 -6.87 -8.01 -0.36
CA PHE A 111 -6.83 -7.78 -1.79
C PHE A 111 -7.13 -9.08 -2.57
N CYS A 112 -8.09 -9.88 -2.06
CA CYS A 112 -8.38 -11.22 -2.58
C CYS A 112 -8.56 -11.25 -4.10
N ASN A 113 -9.31 -10.31 -4.69
CA ASN A 113 -9.52 -10.22 -6.13
C ASN A 113 -8.19 -10.18 -6.90
N HIS A 114 -7.34 -9.21 -6.57
CA HIS A 114 -6.05 -9.03 -7.25
C HIS A 114 -5.09 -10.20 -7.02
N VAL A 115 -5.07 -10.73 -5.80
CA VAL A 115 -4.19 -11.85 -5.44
C VAL A 115 -4.62 -13.13 -6.14
N LEU A 116 -5.92 -13.46 -6.16
CA LEU A 116 -6.45 -14.60 -6.91
C LEU A 116 -6.11 -14.49 -8.39
N SER A 117 -6.42 -13.35 -9.01
CA SER A 117 -6.09 -13.14 -10.43
C SER A 117 -4.59 -13.27 -10.72
N ALA A 118 -3.74 -12.76 -9.81
CA ALA A 118 -2.29 -12.85 -9.95
C ALA A 118 -1.77 -14.30 -9.93
N ILE A 119 -2.37 -15.18 -9.11
CA ILE A 119 -1.98 -16.60 -9.06
C ILE A 119 -2.73 -17.47 -10.08
N GLY A 120 -3.44 -16.86 -11.05
CA GLY A 120 -4.11 -17.55 -12.14
C GLY A 120 -5.52 -18.05 -11.84
N GLU A 121 -6.11 -17.60 -10.75
CA GLU A 121 -7.46 -17.96 -10.33
C GLU A 121 -8.47 -16.87 -10.68
N GLU A 122 -9.64 -17.25 -11.19
CA GLU A 122 -10.73 -16.32 -11.42
C GLU A 122 -11.50 -16.07 -10.13
N PRO A 123 -11.63 -14.81 -9.65
CA PRO A 123 -12.47 -14.49 -8.49
C PRO A 123 -13.94 -14.82 -8.75
N LYS A 124 -14.56 -15.63 -7.89
CA LYS A 124 -15.93 -16.13 -8.05
C LYS A 124 -16.97 -15.33 -7.28
N ALA A 125 -16.55 -14.33 -6.51
CA ALA A 125 -17.39 -13.50 -5.66
C ALA A 125 -16.73 -12.15 -5.41
N ASP A 126 -17.24 -11.39 -4.43
CA ASP A 126 -16.66 -10.14 -3.97
C ASP A 126 -16.52 -10.08 -2.45
N GLY A 127 -15.60 -9.24 -1.97
CA GLY A 127 -15.45 -8.95 -0.55
C GLY A 127 -15.07 -10.18 0.29
N VAL A 128 -15.79 -10.37 1.38
CA VAL A 128 -15.48 -11.42 2.38
C VAL A 128 -15.75 -12.85 1.89
N GLU A 129 -16.53 -13.00 0.83
CA GLU A 129 -16.83 -14.32 0.24
C GLU A 129 -15.60 -14.91 -0.45
N LEU A 130 -14.67 -14.08 -0.90
CA LEU A 130 -13.40 -14.51 -1.52
C LEU A 130 -12.39 -15.06 -0.52
N LEU A 131 -12.59 -14.87 0.78
CA LEU A 131 -11.66 -15.37 1.79
C LEU A 131 -11.52 -16.90 1.74
N ASP A 132 -12.62 -17.62 1.50
CA ASP A 132 -12.59 -19.07 1.39
C ASP A 132 -11.89 -19.52 0.12
N GLN A 133 -12.23 -18.90 -1.02
CA GLN A 133 -11.57 -19.22 -2.28
C GLN A 133 -10.06 -19.06 -2.18
N LEU A 134 -9.59 -17.91 -1.64
CA LEU A 134 -8.15 -17.68 -1.49
C LEU A 134 -7.51 -18.68 -0.52
N HIS A 135 -8.21 -19.07 0.54
CA HIS A 135 -7.75 -20.12 1.46
C HIS A 135 -7.61 -21.47 0.76
N GLU A 136 -8.63 -21.87 0.02
CA GLU A 136 -8.67 -23.18 -0.67
C GLU A 136 -7.53 -23.34 -1.67
N VAL A 137 -7.22 -22.28 -2.44
CA VAL A 137 -6.19 -22.35 -3.48
C VAL A 137 -4.77 -22.10 -2.96
N SER A 138 -4.61 -21.35 -1.88
CA SER A 138 -3.28 -20.98 -1.35
C SER A 138 -2.85 -21.78 -0.12
N GLY A 139 -3.80 -22.41 0.60
CA GLY A 139 -3.53 -23.03 1.89
C GLY A 139 -3.22 -22.06 3.03
N VAL A 140 -3.15 -20.74 2.75
CA VAL A 140 -2.85 -19.73 3.78
C VAL A 140 -4.05 -19.54 4.70
N THR A 141 -3.83 -19.52 6.00
CA THR A 141 -4.92 -19.38 6.99
C THR A 141 -5.56 -18.01 6.92
N VAL A 142 -6.90 -17.97 6.84
CA VAL A 142 -7.67 -16.72 6.89
C VAL A 142 -7.48 -16.03 8.25
N PRO A 143 -7.11 -14.75 8.29
CA PRO A 143 -6.99 -14.00 9.53
C PRO A 143 -8.32 -14.02 10.31
N ARG A 144 -8.28 -14.44 11.57
CA ARG A 144 -9.47 -14.64 12.42
C ARG A 144 -10.45 -13.47 12.41
N ARG A 145 -9.93 -12.22 12.40
CA ARG A 145 -10.76 -11.02 12.41
C ARG A 145 -11.49 -10.80 11.08
N LEU A 146 -10.88 -11.18 9.96
CA LEU A 146 -11.54 -11.13 8.66
C LEU A 146 -12.58 -12.23 8.52
N ALA A 147 -12.24 -13.45 8.93
CA ALA A 147 -13.20 -14.56 8.95
C ALA A 147 -14.44 -14.24 9.80
N ALA A 148 -14.28 -13.51 10.89
CA ALA A 148 -15.38 -13.08 11.76
C ALA A 148 -16.31 -12.02 11.14
N LEU A 149 -16.01 -11.49 9.96
CA LEU A 149 -16.91 -10.58 9.23
C LEU A 149 -17.97 -11.33 8.43
N LYS A 150 -17.73 -12.59 8.13
CA LYS A 150 -18.70 -13.42 7.39
C LYS A 150 -20.03 -13.53 8.15
N GLY A 151 -21.11 -13.36 7.43
CA GLY A 151 -22.45 -13.42 7.99
C GLY A 151 -22.83 -12.25 8.90
N LYS A 152 -21.98 -11.22 9.03
CA LYS A 152 -22.37 -10.01 9.76
C LYS A 152 -23.18 -9.10 8.86
N ASN A 153 -24.30 -8.62 9.38
CA ASN A 153 -25.09 -7.60 8.73
C ASN A 153 -24.31 -6.28 8.67
N ARG A 154 -24.45 -5.57 7.57
CA ARG A 154 -23.99 -4.21 7.45
C ARG A 154 -24.70 -3.33 8.49
N ARG A 155 -23.94 -2.62 9.30
CA ARG A 155 -24.50 -1.83 10.41
C ARG A 155 -24.96 -0.45 10.01
N PHE A 156 -24.30 0.13 9.00
CA PHE A 156 -24.55 1.49 8.56
C PHE A 156 -24.61 1.54 7.04
N ASP A 157 -25.69 2.08 6.51
CA ASP A 157 -25.94 2.24 5.06
C ASP A 157 -26.01 3.71 4.66
N LEU A 158 -25.66 4.62 5.58
CA LEU A 158 -25.64 6.05 5.32
C LEU A 158 -24.52 6.40 4.35
N THR A 159 -24.88 7.09 3.30
CA THR A 159 -23.95 7.73 2.36
C THR A 159 -24.25 9.22 2.31
N ALA A 160 -23.22 10.05 2.17
CA ALA A 160 -23.38 11.48 2.05
C ALA A 160 -22.34 12.06 1.11
N GLU A 161 -22.71 13.13 0.43
CA GLU A 161 -21.75 13.97 -0.26
C GLU A 161 -20.89 14.72 0.75
N LYS A 162 -19.68 15.11 0.32
CA LYS A 162 -18.68 15.73 1.22
C LYS A 162 -19.23 16.96 1.96
N GLN A 163 -20.00 17.77 1.29
CA GLN A 163 -20.63 18.99 1.87
C GLN A 163 -21.74 18.68 2.88
N ASP A 164 -22.32 17.47 2.87
CA ASP A 164 -23.41 17.05 3.74
C ASP A 164 -22.92 16.26 4.96
N MET A 165 -21.62 15.98 5.07
CA MET A 165 -21.06 15.14 6.14
C MET A 165 -21.36 15.69 7.53
N GLU A 166 -21.21 17.00 7.74
CA GLU A 166 -21.52 17.64 9.03
C GLU A 166 -22.98 17.39 9.45
N LYS A 167 -23.93 17.61 8.54
CA LYS A 167 -25.35 17.38 8.79
C LYS A 167 -25.62 15.91 9.18
N VAL A 168 -25.03 14.95 8.45
CA VAL A 168 -25.21 13.53 8.74
C VAL A 168 -24.68 13.18 10.13
N VAL A 169 -23.51 13.73 10.53
CA VAL A 169 -22.96 13.51 11.87
C VAL A 169 -23.88 14.11 12.94
N LEU A 170 -24.37 15.33 12.75
CA LEU A 170 -25.28 15.98 13.70
C LEU A 170 -26.63 15.25 13.82
N ASP A 171 -27.14 14.71 12.73
CA ASP A 171 -28.39 13.92 12.73
C ASP A 171 -28.20 12.54 13.40
N PHE A 172 -27.02 11.94 13.27
CA PHE A 172 -26.69 10.67 13.93
C PHE A 172 -26.54 10.81 15.46
N LEU A 173 -26.21 12.01 15.95
CA LEU A 173 -26.01 12.29 17.39
C LEU A 173 -27.31 12.67 18.13
N LYS A 174 -28.44 12.85 17.42
CA LYS A 174 -29.77 13.11 18.01
C LYS A 174 -30.44 11.84 18.45
#